data_f70c11294a06f672cf8738faa45ad8b2
#
_entry.id   f70c11294a06f672cf8738faa45ad8b2
#
_cell.length_a   1.000
_cell.length_b   1.000
_cell.length_c   1.000
_cell.angle_alpha   90.00
_cell.angle_beta   90.00
_cell.angle_gamma   90.00
#
_symmetry.space_group_name_H-M   'P 1'
#
loop_
_entity.id
_entity.type
_entity.pdbx_description
1 polymer ?
#
loop_
_entity_poly.entity_id
_entity_poly.type
_entity_poly.pdbx_seq_one_letter_code
_entity_poly.pdbx_strand_id
1 'polypeptide(L)'
;MVASVPDILRLAVLPVLGWAAWRDVEVRRVPSRTWYPLVGLGALLLVWDAVGHLSLSAPGDALFFVRVGISLLLVAPIAYLFWRLGGFGGADAKALIAISVLLPTFPTYYFAGFTLPVVVTTLGVFSMTVLTNTVVAEGTIAYDAYLRDETGA
;
A
#
# COMPACT_ATOMS: atom_id res chain seq x y z
N MET A 1 19.85 4.05 -15.85
CA MET A 1 18.85 3.01 -15.50
C MET A 1 17.57 3.72 -15.17
N VAL A 2 16.39 3.25 -15.62
CA VAL A 2 15.11 3.93 -15.40
C VAL A 2 14.52 3.57 -14.03
N ALA A 3 14.75 2.35 -13.54
CA ALA A 3 14.33 1.84 -12.23
C ALA A 3 14.99 0.46 -12.00
N SER A 4 14.83 -0.10 -10.81
CA SER A 4 15.15 -1.51 -10.57
C SER A 4 14.11 -2.42 -11.27
N VAL A 5 14.49 -3.66 -11.61
CA VAL A 5 13.53 -4.60 -12.20
C VAL A 5 12.34 -4.86 -11.29
N PRO A 6 12.49 -5.08 -9.98
CA PRO A 6 11.35 -5.19 -9.07
C PRO A 6 10.45 -3.96 -9.08
N ASP A 7 10.99 -2.75 -9.13
CA ASP A 7 10.19 -1.53 -9.14
C ASP A 7 9.37 -1.37 -10.41
N ILE A 8 9.93 -1.76 -11.57
CA ILE A 8 9.19 -1.78 -12.84
C ILE A 8 8.03 -2.79 -12.78
N LEU A 9 8.28 -3.98 -12.24
CA LEU A 9 7.25 -5.01 -12.12
C LEU A 9 6.12 -4.58 -11.15
N ARG A 10 6.42 -3.76 -10.16
CA ARG A 10 5.41 -3.15 -9.28
C ARG A 10 4.44 -2.23 -10.02
N LEU A 11 4.85 -1.62 -11.13
CA LEU A 11 3.94 -0.81 -11.95
C LEU A 11 2.77 -1.63 -12.54
N ALA A 12 2.96 -2.94 -12.77
CA ALA A 12 1.90 -3.82 -13.23
C ALA A 12 0.70 -3.91 -12.25
N VAL A 13 0.89 -3.50 -11.02
CA VAL A 13 -0.15 -3.44 -9.98
C VAL A 13 -1.14 -2.31 -10.23
N LEU A 14 -0.70 -1.19 -10.80
CA LEU A 14 -1.52 0.01 -11.00
C LEU A 14 -2.79 -0.25 -11.83
N PRO A 15 -2.73 -0.92 -12.99
CA PRO A 15 -3.94 -1.23 -13.74
C PRO A 15 -4.89 -2.17 -12.99
N VAL A 16 -4.37 -3.08 -12.17
CA VAL A 16 -5.22 -3.98 -11.37
C VAL A 16 -5.91 -3.21 -10.24
N LEU A 17 -5.20 -2.32 -9.55
CA LEU A 17 -5.79 -1.44 -8.53
C LEU A 17 -6.80 -0.48 -9.15
N GLY A 18 -6.50 0.11 -10.30
CA GLY A 18 -7.44 0.97 -11.04
C GLY A 18 -8.72 0.23 -11.45
N TRP A 19 -8.60 -0.98 -11.97
CA TRP A 19 -9.74 -1.84 -12.27
C TRP A 19 -10.54 -2.21 -11.01
N ALA A 20 -9.87 -2.55 -9.92
CA ALA A 20 -10.51 -2.88 -8.66
C ALA A 20 -11.29 -1.68 -8.10
N ALA A 21 -10.71 -0.48 -8.14
CA ALA A 21 -11.36 0.75 -7.71
C ALA A 21 -12.59 1.07 -8.56
N TRP A 22 -12.47 0.98 -9.90
CA TRP A 22 -13.62 1.16 -10.79
C TRP A 22 -14.73 0.16 -10.49
N ARG A 23 -14.37 -1.11 -10.35
CA ARG A 23 -15.37 -2.15 -10.05
C ARG A 23 -16.02 -1.97 -8.68
N ASP A 24 -15.30 -1.44 -7.71
CA ASP A 24 -15.87 -1.15 -6.40
C ASP A 24 -16.92 -0.04 -6.47
N VAL A 25 -16.68 1.00 -7.26
CA VAL A 25 -17.65 2.07 -7.54
C VAL A 25 -18.92 1.53 -8.22
N GLU A 26 -18.78 0.61 -9.19
CA GLU A 26 -19.93 0.07 -9.94
C GLU A 26 -20.78 -0.91 -9.11
N VAL A 27 -20.15 -1.88 -8.48
CA VAL A 27 -20.83 -3.05 -7.87
C VAL A 27 -20.58 -3.18 -6.37
N ARG A 28 -19.77 -2.31 -5.77
CA ARG A 28 -19.35 -2.35 -4.34
C ARG A 28 -18.83 -3.73 -3.90
N ARG A 29 -18.25 -4.48 -4.83
CA ARG A 29 -17.72 -5.82 -4.59
C ARG A 29 -16.52 -6.10 -5.49
N VAL A 30 -15.35 -6.31 -4.87
CA VAL A 30 -14.15 -6.80 -5.55
C VAL A 30 -13.93 -8.26 -5.14
N PRO A 31 -13.86 -9.21 -6.10
CA PRO A 31 -13.64 -10.62 -5.78
C PRO A 31 -12.32 -10.83 -5.04
N SER A 32 -12.33 -11.64 -3.98
CA SER A 32 -11.11 -11.94 -3.21
C SER A 32 -9.99 -12.55 -4.06
N ARG A 33 -10.35 -13.24 -5.14
CA ARG A 33 -9.39 -13.84 -6.08
C ARG A 33 -8.50 -12.82 -6.79
N THR A 34 -8.93 -11.57 -6.90
CA THR A 34 -8.14 -10.48 -7.51
C THR A 34 -6.88 -10.18 -6.70
N TRP A 35 -6.93 -10.37 -5.38
CA TRP A 35 -5.85 -10.02 -4.47
C TRP A 35 -4.76 -11.10 -4.37
N TYR A 36 -5.07 -12.37 -4.61
CA TYR A 36 -4.11 -13.47 -4.50
C TYR A 36 -2.90 -13.32 -5.44
N PRO A 37 -3.08 -13.06 -6.75
CA PRO A 37 -1.93 -12.87 -7.65
C PRO A 37 -1.09 -11.64 -7.27
N LEU A 38 -1.72 -10.58 -6.75
CA LEU A 38 -1.01 -9.38 -6.29
C LEU A 38 -0.14 -9.68 -5.06
N VAL A 39 -0.69 -10.38 -4.07
CA VAL A 39 0.07 -10.80 -2.88
C VAL A 39 1.18 -11.78 -3.27
N GLY A 40 0.90 -12.71 -4.19
CA GLY A 40 1.91 -13.65 -4.70
C GLY A 40 3.07 -12.94 -5.43
N LEU A 41 2.75 -12.01 -6.32
CA LEU A 41 3.76 -11.17 -6.98
C LEU A 41 4.54 -10.35 -5.96
N GLY A 42 3.85 -9.71 -5.02
CA GLY A 42 4.48 -8.92 -3.96
C GLY A 42 5.45 -9.75 -3.12
N ALA A 43 5.05 -10.94 -2.72
CA ALA A 43 5.91 -11.84 -1.96
C ALA A 43 7.17 -12.25 -2.74
N LEU A 44 7.05 -12.54 -4.03
CA LEU A 44 8.20 -12.86 -4.90
C LEU A 44 9.15 -11.66 -5.04
N LEU A 45 8.62 -10.46 -5.28
CA LEU A 45 9.43 -9.25 -5.40
C LEU A 45 10.08 -8.88 -4.07
N LEU A 46 9.38 -9.09 -2.96
CA LEU A 46 9.89 -8.84 -1.62
C LEU A 46 11.06 -9.78 -1.29
N VAL A 47 10.96 -11.07 -1.64
CA VAL A 47 12.05 -12.02 -1.48
C VAL A 47 13.24 -11.62 -2.35
N TRP A 48 13.00 -11.20 -3.59
CA TRP A 48 14.06 -10.72 -4.48
C TRP A 48 14.83 -9.54 -3.87
N ASP A 49 14.12 -8.53 -3.39
CA ASP A 49 14.73 -7.36 -2.75
C ASP A 49 15.45 -7.76 -1.46
N ALA A 50 14.84 -8.62 -0.63
CA ALA A 50 15.43 -9.08 0.62
C ALA A 50 16.78 -9.78 0.39
N VAL A 51 16.89 -10.61 -0.66
CA VAL A 51 18.16 -11.27 -1.02
C VAL A 51 19.23 -10.23 -1.34
N GLY A 52 18.89 -9.14 -2.03
CA GLY A 52 19.81 -8.04 -2.33
C GLY A 52 20.32 -7.30 -1.09
N HIS A 53 19.56 -7.28 0.00
CA HIS A 53 19.88 -6.57 1.25
C HIS A 53 20.42 -7.49 2.37
N LEU A 54 20.59 -8.79 2.11
CA LEU A 54 21.07 -9.76 3.13
C LEU A 54 22.49 -9.50 3.61
N SER A 55 23.30 -8.84 2.81
CA SER A 55 24.70 -8.55 3.17
C SER A 55 24.84 -7.64 4.36
N LEU A 56 23.80 -6.83 4.66
CA LEU A 56 23.79 -5.81 5.72
C LEU A 56 25.02 -4.89 5.68
N SER A 57 25.59 -4.70 4.49
CA SER A 57 26.83 -3.96 4.29
C SER A 57 26.64 -2.46 4.32
N ALA A 58 25.43 -2.00 4.02
CA ALA A 58 25.06 -0.59 4.03
C ALA A 58 24.00 -0.28 5.11
N PRO A 59 24.00 0.91 5.69
CA PRO A 59 22.96 1.33 6.64
C PRO A 59 21.53 1.22 6.08
N GLY A 60 21.40 1.34 4.75
CA GLY A 60 20.13 1.19 4.04
C GLY A 60 19.57 -0.23 4.08
N ASP A 61 20.42 -1.25 4.18
CA ASP A 61 20.01 -2.65 4.21
C ASP A 61 19.20 -2.97 5.48
N ALA A 62 19.68 -2.52 6.62
CA ALA A 62 18.96 -2.67 7.90
C ALA A 62 17.63 -1.90 7.87
N LEU A 63 17.62 -0.68 7.32
CA LEU A 63 16.41 0.13 7.17
C LEU A 63 15.37 -0.52 6.26
N PHE A 64 15.80 -1.24 5.22
CA PHE A 64 14.90 -2.01 4.38
C PHE A 64 14.10 -3.03 5.21
N PHE A 65 14.76 -3.83 6.03
CA PHE A 65 14.08 -4.83 6.87
C PHE A 65 13.17 -4.20 7.92
N VAL A 66 13.56 -3.06 8.50
CA VAL A 66 12.70 -2.29 9.42
C VAL A 66 11.43 -1.83 8.71
N ARG A 67 11.54 -1.28 7.50
CA ARG A 67 10.39 -0.83 6.70
C ARG A 67 9.46 -1.98 6.32
N VAL A 68 10.02 -3.11 5.89
CA VAL A 68 9.28 -4.34 5.62
C VAL A 68 8.56 -4.81 6.88
N GLY A 69 9.25 -4.81 8.03
CA GLY A 69 8.66 -5.15 9.32
C GLY A 69 7.47 -4.25 9.67
N ILE A 70 7.61 -2.93 9.55
CA ILE A 70 6.51 -1.99 9.78
C ILE A 70 5.35 -2.27 8.81
N SER A 71 5.64 -2.49 7.54
CA SER A 71 4.61 -2.75 6.53
C SER A 71 3.81 -4.03 6.83
N LEU A 72 4.49 -5.12 7.15
CA LEU A 72 3.84 -6.43 7.33
C LEU A 72 3.30 -6.65 8.74
N LEU A 73 3.98 -6.15 9.78
CA LEU A 73 3.63 -6.41 11.17
C LEU A 73 2.80 -5.30 11.81
N LEU A 74 2.74 -4.13 11.20
CA LEU A 74 1.93 -3.02 11.68
C LEU A 74 0.79 -2.72 10.70
N VAL A 75 1.11 -2.36 9.45
CA VAL A 75 0.11 -1.89 8.48
C VAL A 75 -0.89 -2.98 8.12
N ALA A 76 -0.43 -4.19 7.77
CA ALA A 76 -1.33 -5.28 7.40
C ALA A 76 -2.25 -5.73 8.56
N PRO A 77 -1.77 -5.92 9.81
CA PRO A 77 -2.64 -6.21 10.93
C PRO A 77 -3.61 -5.08 11.28
N ILE A 78 -3.19 -3.81 11.17
CA ILE A 78 -4.08 -2.67 11.38
C ILE A 78 -5.19 -2.65 10.34
N ALA A 79 -4.88 -2.84 9.06
CA ALA A 79 -5.87 -2.92 8.00
C ALA A 79 -6.90 -4.04 8.25
N TYR A 80 -6.43 -5.21 8.70
CA TYR A 80 -7.28 -6.31 9.10
C TYR A 80 -8.16 -5.98 10.30
N LEU A 81 -7.60 -5.32 11.32
CA LEU A 81 -8.32 -4.89 12.52
C LEU A 81 -9.43 -3.88 12.19
N PHE A 82 -9.13 -2.87 11.39
CA PHE A 82 -10.11 -1.88 10.95
C PHE A 82 -11.27 -2.52 10.18
N TRP A 83 -10.98 -3.52 9.34
CA TRP A 83 -12.03 -4.31 8.70
C TRP A 83 -12.89 -5.07 9.72
N ARG A 84 -12.28 -5.70 10.72
CA ARG A 84 -13.00 -6.43 11.77
C ARG A 84 -13.89 -5.53 12.63
N LEU A 85 -13.46 -4.29 12.84
CA LEU A 85 -14.19 -3.28 13.60
C LEU A 85 -15.22 -2.51 12.76
N GLY A 86 -15.30 -2.78 11.46
CA GLY A 86 -16.23 -2.11 10.55
C GLY A 86 -15.77 -0.73 10.08
N GLY A 87 -14.53 -0.33 10.36
CA GLY A 87 -13.94 0.94 9.93
C GLY A 87 -13.49 0.95 8.46
N PHE A 88 -13.26 -0.22 7.87
CA PHE A 88 -12.89 -0.35 6.45
C PHE A 88 -13.83 -1.31 5.73
N GLY A 89 -14.09 -1.03 4.46
CA GLY A 89 -14.68 -1.98 3.54
C GLY A 89 -13.79 -3.22 3.34
N GLY A 90 -14.40 -4.37 3.04
CA GLY A 90 -13.63 -5.60 2.84
C GLY A 90 -12.69 -5.56 1.63
N ALA A 91 -12.96 -4.70 0.62
CA ALA A 91 -12.11 -4.47 -0.52
C ALA A 91 -10.88 -3.64 -0.11
N ASP A 92 -11.09 -2.56 0.65
CA ASP A 92 -10.07 -1.62 1.10
C ASP A 92 -9.03 -2.29 1.99
N ALA A 93 -9.50 -3.09 2.96
CA ALA A 93 -8.61 -3.85 3.83
C ALA A 93 -7.73 -4.84 3.03
N LYS A 94 -8.31 -5.54 2.05
CA LYS A 94 -7.55 -6.46 1.18
C LYS A 94 -6.57 -5.72 0.28
N ALA A 95 -6.96 -4.55 -0.24
CA ALA A 95 -6.07 -3.69 -1.01
C ALA A 95 -4.88 -3.24 -0.16
N LEU A 96 -5.12 -2.76 1.06
CA LEU A 96 -4.05 -2.35 1.98
C LEU A 96 -3.12 -3.50 2.36
N ILE A 97 -3.66 -4.69 2.62
CA ILE A 97 -2.84 -5.88 2.89
C ILE A 97 -1.99 -6.24 1.66
N ALA A 98 -2.57 -6.20 0.46
CA ALA A 98 -1.82 -6.46 -0.77
C ALA A 98 -0.72 -5.41 -1.00
N ILE A 99 -1.02 -4.12 -0.78
CA ILE A 99 -0.05 -3.02 -0.88
C ILE A 99 1.06 -3.19 0.16
N SER A 100 0.75 -3.66 1.37
CA SER A 100 1.76 -3.90 2.42
C SER A 100 2.82 -4.92 2.00
N VAL A 101 2.43 -5.92 1.21
CA VAL A 101 3.36 -6.93 0.68
C VAL A 101 4.08 -6.44 -0.58
N LEU A 102 3.35 -5.78 -1.49
CA LEU A 102 3.88 -5.31 -2.78
C LEU A 102 4.80 -4.10 -2.66
N LEU A 103 4.42 -3.14 -1.83
CA LEU A 103 5.02 -1.82 -1.70
C LEU A 103 5.35 -1.51 -0.24
N PRO A 104 6.19 -2.32 0.44
CA PRO A 104 6.61 -2.02 1.80
C PRO A 104 7.45 -0.74 1.87
N THR A 105 8.20 -0.45 0.80
CA THR A 105 9.02 0.76 0.62
C THR A 105 8.53 1.56 -0.57
N PHE A 106 8.98 2.81 -0.68
CA PHE A 106 8.73 3.61 -1.88
C PHE A 106 9.55 3.06 -3.05
N PRO A 107 8.92 2.69 -4.17
CA PRO A 107 9.64 2.31 -5.38
C PRO A 107 10.36 3.54 -5.95
N THR A 108 11.53 3.34 -6.51
CA THR A 108 12.36 4.44 -7.03
C THR A 108 12.43 4.39 -8.56
N TYR A 109 12.02 5.49 -9.19
CA TYR A 109 12.07 5.65 -10.64
C TYR A 109 12.95 6.83 -11.01
N TYR A 110 13.72 6.69 -12.10
CA TYR A 110 14.56 7.75 -12.66
C TYR A 110 13.98 8.18 -14.01
N PHE A 111 13.55 9.42 -14.10
CA PHE A 111 12.98 9.97 -15.32
C PHE A 111 13.54 11.38 -15.59
N ALA A 112 14.07 11.58 -16.79
CA ALA A 112 14.61 12.90 -17.25
C ALA A 112 15.55 13.59 -16.25
N GLY A 113 16.39 12.82 -15.54
CA GLY A 113 17.32 13.37 -14.54
C GLY A 113 16.72 13.57 -13.14
N PHE A 114 15.45 13.29 -12.95
CA PHE A 114 14.79 13.35 -11.65
C PHE A 114 14.59 11.97 -11.05
N THR A 115 14.71 11.88 -9.72
CA THR A 115 14.36 10.68 -8.94
C THR A 115 12.93 10.82 -8.43
N LEU A 116 12.08 9.85 -8.74
CA LEU A 116 10.71 9.81 -8.27
C LEU A 116 10.53 8.68 -7.24
N PRO A 117 9.74 8.87 -6.18
CA PRO A 117 9.03 10.10 -5.84
C PRO A 117 9.99 11.20 -5.35
N VAL A 118 9.66 12.47 -5.63
CA VAL A 118 10.47 13.64 -5.22
C VAL A 118 10.45 13.80 -3.70
N VAL A 119 9.35 13.44 -3.06
CA VAL A 119 9.17 13.50 -1.61
C VAL A 119 8.84 12.12 -1.08
N VAL A 120 9.58 11.68 -0.08
CA VAL A 120 9.36 10.42 0.66
C VAL A 120 9.08 10.76 2.11
N THR A 121 8.20 10.01 2.75
CA THR A 121 7.99 10.16 4.19
C THR A 121 9.25 9.80 4.96
N THR A 122 9.42 10.36 6.16
CA THR A 122 10.61 10.15 7.00
C THR A 122 10.89 8.67 7.25
N LEU A 123 9.84 7.87 7.46
CA LEU A 123 9.99 6.41 7.65
C LEU A 123 10.24 5.66 6.34
N GLY A 124 9.85 6.23 5.18
CA GLY A 124 10.02 5.59 3.88
C GLY A 124 9.17 4.33 3.68
N VAL A 125 8.06 4.19 4.40
CA VAL A 125 7.11 3.07 4.29
C VAL A 125 5.90 3.51 3.46
N PHE A 126 5.81 3.05 2.22
CA PHE A 126 4.74 3.45 1.30
C PHE A 126 3.36 3.00 1.80
N SER A 127 3.23 1.75 2.21
CA SER A 127 1.97 1.19 2.70
C SER A 127 1.42 1.94 3.92
N MET A 128 2.29 2.46 4.80
CA MET A 128 1.88 3.28 5.94
C MET A 128 1.33 4.63 5.48
N THR A 129 1.91 5.23 4.44
CA THR A 129 1.39 6.46 3.84
C THR A 129 -0.01 6.25 3.28
N VAL A 130 -0.24 5.14 2.58
CA VAL A 130 -1.56 4.77 2.05
C VAL A 130 -2.55 4.56 3.19
N LEU A 131 -2.19 3.78 4.22
CA LEU A 131 -3.04 3.57 5.39
C LEU A 131 -3.45 4.88 6.06
N THR A 132 -2.49 5.77 6.32
CA THR A 132 -2.75 7.06 6.96
C THR A 132 -3.73 7.91 6.13
N ASN A 133 -3.51 8.00 4.83
CA ASN A 133 -4.39 8.74 3.93
C ASN A 133 -5.80 8.13 3.89
N THR A 134 -5.93 6.81 3.89
CA THR A 134 -7.22 6.12 3.91
C THR A 134 -7.96 6.41 5.22
N VAL A 135 -7.29 6.32 6.37
CA VAL A 135 -7.91 6.62 7.68
C VAL A 135 -8.38 8.07 7.76
N VAL A 136 -7.60 9.03 7.24
CA VAL A 136 -7.99 10.44 7.18
C VAL A 136 -9.20 10.64 6.28
N ALA A 137 -9.22 10.03 5.10
CA ALA A 137 -10.33 10.12 4.17
C ALA A 137 -11.64 9.55 4.77
N GLU A 138 -11.60 8.38 5.37
CA GLU A 138 -12.76 7.77 6.04
C GLU A 138 -13.23 8.62 7.23
N GLY A 139 -12.30 9.17 8.01
CA GLY A 139 -12.63 10.05 9.14
C GLY A 139 -13.32 11.34 8.69
N THR A 140 -12.92 11.93 7.57
CA THR A 140 -13.58 13.13 7.03
C THR A 140 -14.99 12.83 6.53
N ILE A 141 -15.20 11.68 5.87
CA ILE A 141 -16.51 11.24 5.40
C ILE A 141 -17.46 11.00 6.59
N ALA A 142 -16.98 10.32 7.62
CA ALA A 142 -17.76 10.06 8.82
C ALA A 142 -18.16 11.36 9.56
N TYR A 143 -17.22 12.32 9.64
CA TYR A 143 -17.48 13.63 10.24
C TYR A 143 -18.51 14.45 9.46
N ASP A 144 -18.42 14.46 8.14
CA ASP A 144 -19.37 15.12 7.25
C ASP A 144 -20.78 14.52 7.40
N ALA A 145 -20.90 13.20 7.49
CA ALA A 145 -22.16 12.51 7.70
C ALA A 145 -22.76 12.87 9.06
N TYR A 146 -21.95 12.93 10.12
CA TYR A 146 -22.37 13.34 11.45
C TYR A 146 -22.92 14.79 11.47
N LEU A 147 -22.22 15.72 10.82
CA LEU A 147 -22.69 17.12 10.75
C LEU A 147 -24.01 17.27 9.99
N ARG A 148 -24.22 16.50 8.92
CA ARG A 148 -25.49 16.54 8.17
C ARG A 148 -26.66 16.01 9.01
N ASP A 149 -26.42 14.98 9.81
CA ASP A 149 -27.45 14.42 10.70
C ASP A 149 -27.87 15.43 11.79
N GLU A 150 -26.89 16.15 12.39
CA GLU A 150 -27.17 17.17 13.39
C GLU A 150 -27.82 18.44 12.83
N THR A 151 -27.48 18.84 11.61
CA THR A 151 -28.01 20.07 11.00
C THR A 151 -29.34 19.86 10.27
N GLY A 152 -29.78 18.61 10.07
CA GLY A 152 -31.03 18.28 9.38
C GLY A 152 -31.02 18.67 7.90
N ALA A 153 -29.83 18.80 7.29
CA ALA A 153 -29.62 19.20 5.90
C ALA A 153 -29.42 17.99 4.99
#